data_a78f7485d7a01ed5b15db1d34151c053
#
_entry.id   a78f7485d7a01ed5b15db1d34151c053
#
_cell.length_a   1.000
_cell.length_b   1.000
_cell.length_c   1.000
_cell.angle_alpha   90.00
_cell.angle_beta   90.00
_cell.angle_gamma   90.00
#
_symmetry.space_group_name_H-M   'P 1'
#
loop_
_entity.id
_entity.type
_entity.pdbx_description
1 polymer ?
#
loop_
_entity_poly.entity_id
_entity_poly.type
_entity_poly.pdbx_seq_one_letter_code
_entity_poly.pdbx_strand_id
1 'polypeptide(L)'
;MRRILLFVGLSVCLVSAVFGQSLTSEIAPAGKLRVGMIAITVLGGVAEPVARFIGSELAVAVEPVMYPSPGAYAQSFGKGEWDIAIGPRALAPDDKADSTADIWNISLVYVAAPGKTFASIADVDKPGVRIGTIQGAPSDRILTREIKSAELVRIPLSPHIAADAAEMLRTGKADVFGADSGVGYPAAQALPGAVVVPGVFATVRVAAALPKGRSAELRAKLDELIEKAKRTGVVQKAIDANALRGVSVASK
;
A
#
# COMPACT_ATOMS: atom_id res chain seq x y z
N MET A 1 -53.66 39.52 -12.39
CA MET A 1 -52.80 38.49 -12.97
C MET A 1 -51.35 38.95 -12.83
N ARG A 2 -50.61 38.52 -11.78
CA ARG A 2 -49.13 38.75 -11.74
C ARG A 2 -48.54 38.02 -10.50
N ARG A 3 -47.44 37.25 -10.74
CA ARG A 3 -46.41 36.85 -9.78
C ARG A 3 -46.69 35.64 -8.89
N ILE A 4 -46.46 34.45 -9.45
CA ILE A 4 -45.94 33.29 -8.71
C ILE A 4 -44.97 32.58 -9.67
N LEU A 5 -43.67 32.86 -9.55
CA LEU A 5 -42.57 32.06 -10.10
C LEU A 5 -41.24 32.70 -9.61
N LEU A 6 -40.76 32.30 -8.45
CA LEU A 6 -39.36 32.49 -8.04
C LEU A 6 -39.19 32.03 -6.56
N PHE A 7 -39.19 30.72 -6.31
CA PHE A 7 -38.73 30.21 -5.03
C PHE A 7 -38.38 28.69 -5.04
N VAL A 8 -37.93 28.14 -6.17
CA VAL A 8 -37.51 26.72 -6.19
C VAL A 8 -36.00 26.53 -6.31
N GLY A 9 -35.24 27.61 -6.62
CA GLY A 9 -33.79 27.48 -6.90
C GLY A 9 -32.83 27.47 -5.68
N LEU A 10 -33.29 27.86 -4.47
CA LEU A 10 -32.39 28.11 -3.35
C LEU A 10 -32.27 26.94 -2.36
N SER A 11 -33.21 26.00 -2.37
CA SER A 11 -33.22 24.89 -1.41
C SER A 11 -32.26 23.76 -1.73
N VAL A 12 -31.93 23.53 -3.02
CA VAL A 12 -31.05 22.42 -3.41
C VAL A 12 -29.58 22.69 -3.08
N CYS A 13 -29.11 23.93 -3.18
CA CYS A 13 -27.74 24.30 -2.83
C CYS A 13 -27.45 24.25 -1.32
N LEU A 14 -28.42 24.56 -0.47
CA LEU A 14 -28.27 24.55 0.98
C LEU A 14 -28.16 23.13 1.55
N VAL A 15 -28.91 22.17 1.01
CA VAL A 15 -28.88 20.77 1.47
C VAL A 15 -27.52 20.13 1.14
N SER A 16 -26.96 20.37 -0.06
CA SER A 16 -25.65 19.85 -0.46
C SER A 16 -24.51 20.41 0.40
N ALA A 17 -24.57 21.67 0.80
CA ALA A 17 -23.55 22.30 1.64
C ALA A 17 -23.57 21.75 3.08
N VAL A 18 -24.75 21.46 3.63
CA VAL A 18 -24.89 20.90 5.00
C VAL A 18 -24.37 19.45 5.05
N PHE A 19 -24.65 18.62 4.03
CA PHE A 19 -24.12 17.25 3.95
C PHE A 19 -22.60 17.23 3.77
N GLY A 20 -22.04 18.12 2.95
CA GLY A 20 -20.59 18.23 2.76
C GLY A 20 -19.86 18.64 4.04
N GLN A 21 -20.38 19.57 4.81
CA GLN A 21 -19.82 19.99 6.10
C GLN A 21 -19.88 18.88 7.16
N SER A 22 -20.93 18.06 7.17
CA SER A 22 -21.09 16.92 8.08
C SER A 22 -19.99 15.85 7.83
N LEU A 23 -19.77 15.45 6.57
CA LEU A 23 -18.74 14.45 6.23
C LEU A 23 -17.32 14.97 6.49
N THR A 24 -17.06 16.25 6.18
CA THR A 24 -15.76 16.87 6.45
C THR A 24 -15.46 16.92 7.95
N SER A 25 -16.43 17.26 8.79
CA SER A 25 -16.27 17.26 10.25
C SER A 25 -16.10 15.85 10.83
N GLU A 26 -16.68 14.84 10.21
CA GLU A 26 -16.50 13.45 10.61
C GLU A 26 -15.10 12.93 10.26
N ILE A 27 -14.60 13.21 9.05
CA ILE A 27 -13.30 12.69 8.59
C ILE A 27 -12.11 13.50 9.14
N ALA A 28 -12.31 14.80 9.39
CA ALA A 28 -11.27 15.71 9.87
C ALA A 28 -11.76 16.50 11.11
N PRO A 29 -12.03 15.81 12.25
CA PRO A 29 -12.64 16.43 13.42
C PRO A 29 -11.80 17.55 14.06
N ALA A 30 -10.48 17.55 13.83
CA ALA A 30 -9.54 18.59 14.26
C ALA A 30 -9.32 19.69 13.21
N GLY A 31 -10.16 19.78 12.17
CA GLY A 31 -10.01 20.74 11.07
C GLY A 31 -8.90 20.39 10.07
N LYS A 32 -8.22 19.26 10.25
CA LYS A 32 -7.21 18.71 9.35
C LYS A 32 -7.33 17.19 9.31
N LEU A 33 -7.02 16.59 8.16
CA LEU A 33 -7.05 15.16 7.93
C LEU A 33 -5.70 14.55 8.31
N ARG A 34 -5.63 13.83 9.42
CA ARG A 34 -4.43 13.08 9.82
C ARG A 34 -4.41 11.75 9.08
N VAL A 35 -3.33 11.50 8.33
CA VAL A 35 -3.23 10.30 7.48
C VAL A 35 -2.06 9.43 7.92
N GLY A 36 -2.37 8.25 8.48
CA GLY A 36 -1.38 7.24 8.85
C GLY A 36 -0.76 6.59 7.62
N MET A 37 0.58 6.62 7.49
CA MET A 37 1.33 6.08 6.35
C MET A 37 2.64 5.44 6.80
N ILE A 38 3.18 4.52 5.98
CA ILE A 38 4.47 3.88 6.23
C ILE A 38 5.56 4.64 5.47
N ALA A 39 6.65 5.00 6.15
CA ALA A 39 7.79 5.75 5.61
C ALA A 39 8.72 4.88 4.74
N ILE A 40 8.15 4.15 3.77
CA ILE A 40 8.87 3.33 2.78
C ILE A 40 8.41 3.79 1.39
N THR A 41 9.34 3.99 0.46
CA THR A 41 9.05 4.62 -0.85
C THR A 41 7.92 3.94 -1.62
N VAL A 42 7.90 2.61 -1.67
CA VAL A 42 6.86 1.82 -2.38
C VAL A 42 5.47 1.97 -1.74
N LEU A 43 5.40 2.45 -0.51
CA LEU A 43 4.16 2.74 0.22
C LEU A 43 3.96 4.25 0.37
N GLY A 44 4.78 4.95 1.13
CA GLY A 44 4.65 6.38 1.42
C GLY A 44 4.75 7.27 0.18
N GLY A 45 5.60 6.91 -0.78
CA GLY A 45 5.75 7.67 -2.03
C GLY A 45 4.49 7.68 -2.91
N VAL A 46 3.58 6.72 -2.74
CA VAL A 46 2.27 6.70 -3.40
C VAL A 46 1.16 7.20 -2.46
N ALA A 47 1.23 6.84 -1.17
CA ALA A 47 0.21 7.21 -0.19
C ALA A 47 0.08 8.72 -0.01
N GLU A 48 1.20 9.46 0.04
CA GLU A 48 1.17 10.90 0.29
C GLU A 48 0.48 11.70 -0.83
N PRO A 49 0.78 11.51 -2.13
CA PRO A 49 0.02 12.14 -3.21
C PRO A 49 -1.48 11.81 -3.19
N VAL A 50 -1.85 10.55 -2.86
CA VAL A 50 -3.25 10.14 -2.74
C VAL A 50 -3.91 10.84 -1.56
N ALA A 51 -3.25 10.92 -0.39
CA ALA A 51 -3.77 11.63 0.78
C ALA A 51 -3.99 13.11 0.49
N ARG A 52 -3.02 13.79 -0.16
CA ARG A 52 -3.15 15.20 -0.58
C ARG A 52 -4.30 15.42 -1.56
N PHE A 53 -4.50 14.50 -2.50
CA PHE A 53 -5.64 14.54 -3.40
C PHE A 53 -6.96 14.44 -2.61
N ILE A 54 -7.10 13.48 -1.69
CA ILE A 54 -8.28 13.34 -0.83
C ILE A 54 -8.52 14.63 -0.03
N GLY A 55 -7.49 15.19 0.59
CA GLY A 55 -7.59 16.44 1.33
C GLY A 55 -8.06 17.62 0.46
N SER A 56 -7.55 17.73 -0.77
CA SER A 56 -7.97 18.80 -1.70
C SER A 56 -9.43 18.67 -2.12
N GLU A 57 -9.92 17.46 -2.36
CA GLU A 57 -11.32 17.19 -2.71
C GLU A 57 -12.29 17.48 -1.55
N LEU A 58 -11.82 17.32 -0.32
CA LEU A 58 -12.57 17.60 0.90
C LEU A 58 -12.36 19.03 1.44
N ALA A 59 -11.53 19.82 0.78
CA ALA A 59 -11.12 21.17 1.22
C ALA A 59 -10.55 21.21 2.65
N VAL A 60 -9.75 20.18 3.03
CA VAL A 60 -9.06 20.10 4.32
C VAL A 60 -7.55 19.96 4.14
N ALA A 61 -6.77 20.52 5.05
CA ALA A 61 -5.34 20.31 5.10
C ALA A 61 -5.01 18.87 5.51
N VAL A 62 -3.98 18.29 4.90
CA VAL A 62 -3.49 16.95 5.25
C VAL A 62 -2.31 17.05 6.19
N GLU A 63 -2.35 16.28 7.27
CA GLU A 63 -1.25 16.07 8.20
C GLU A 63 -0.78 14.62 8.11
N PRO A 64 0.41 14.35 7.55
CA PRO A 64 0.98 13.01 7.50
C PRO A 64 1.38 12.51 8.89
N VAL A 65 0.98 11.29 9.24
CA VAL A 65 1.44 10.54 10.41
C VAL A 65 2.30 9.38 9.94
N MET A 66 3.62 9.54 10.00
CA MET A 66 4.57 8.60 9.40
C MET A 66 5.00 7.51 10.38
N TYR A 67 4.88 6.26 9.97
CA TYR A 67 5.35 5.09 10.74
C TYR A 67 6.62 4.52 10.10
N PRO A 68 7.67 4.24 10.90
CA PRO A 68 8.97 3.79 10.39
C PRO A 68 8.95 2.36 9.84
N SER A 69 7.92 1.58 10.16
CA SER A 69 7.82 0.18 9.73
C SER A 69 6.36 -0.30 9.61
N PRO A 70 6.11 -1.38 8.85
CA PRO A 70 4.80 -2.03 8.82
C PRO A 70 4.29 -2.48 10.20
N GLY A 71 5.19 -2.89 11.09
CA GLY A 71 4.85 -3.28 12.47
C GLY A 71 4.36 -2.09 13.30
N ALA A 72 5.05 -0.94 13.25
CA ALA A 72 4.63 0.28 13.93
C ALA A 72 3.27 0.78 13.40
N TYR A 73 3.07 0.74 12.06
CA TYR A 73 1.80 1.06 11.44
C TYR A 73 0.66 0.14 11.92
N ALA A 74 0.87 -1.17 11.93
CA ALA A 74 -0.13 -2.13 12.42
C ALA A 74 -0.51 -1.91 13.89
N GLN A 75 0.44 -1.48 14.72
CA GLN A 75 0.21 -1.17 16.13
C GLN A 75 -0.54 0.15 16.36
N SER A 76 -0.66 1.02 15.36
CA SER A 76 -1.37 2.30 15.48
C SER A 76 -2.90 2.16 15.46
N PHE A 77 -3.41 1.05 14.97
CA PHE A 77 -4.85 0.80 14.87
C PHE A 77 -5.52 0.77 16.25
N GLY A 78 -6.55 1.58 16.41
CA GLY A 78 -7.31 1.72 17.66
C GLY A 78 -6.71 2.74 18.65
N LYS A 79 -5.61 3.44 18.31
CA LYS A 79 -5.00 4.46 19.19
C LYS A 79 -5.50 5.89 18.94
N GLY A 80 -6.26 6.13 17.85
CA GLY A 80 -6.76 7.48 17.52
C GLY A 80 -5.68 8.45 17.04
N GLU A 81 -4.54 7.95 16.57
CA GLU A 81 -3.41 8.76 16.11
C GLU A 81 -3.66 9.39 14.73
N TRP A 82 -4.57 8.83 13.94
CA TRP A 82 -4.93 9.24 12.59
C TRP A 82 -6.44 9.15 12.35
N ASP A 83 -6.93 9.80 11.32
CA ASP A 83 -8.35 9.82 10.91
C ASP A 83 -8.62 8.82 9.78
N ILE A 84 -7.67 8.67 8.85
CA ILE A 84 -7.58 7.57 7.88
C ILE A 84 -6.15 7.03 7.88
N ALA A 85 -5.97 5.79 7.45
CA ALA A 85 -4.65 5.19 7.26
C ALA A 85 -4.53 4.60 5.86
N ILE A 86 -3.41 4.80 5.14
CA ILE A 86 -3.16 4.25 3.82
C ILE A 86 -1.98 3.29 3.89
N GLY A 87 -2.23 2.01 3.63
CA GLY A 87 -1.21 0.98 3.74
C GLY A 87 -1.69 -0.41 3.31
N PRO A 88 -0.86 -1.45 3.50
CA PRO A 88 -1.22 -2.82 3.19
C PRO A 88 -2.53 -3.23 3.88
N ARG A 89 -3.52 -3.64 3.09
CA ARG A 89 -4.84 -4.08 3.59
C ARG A 89 -4.72 -5.14 4.69
N ALA A 90 -3.81 -6.10 4.52
CA ALA A 90 -3.59 -7.19 5.47
C ALA A 90 -3.04 -6.74 6.86
N LEU A 91 -2.67 -5.47 7.00
CA LEU A 91 -2.24 -4.88 8.28
C LEU A 91 -3.38 -4.15 9.02
N ALA A 92 -4.52 -3.93 8.37
CA ALA A 92 -5.70 -3.33 8.99
C ALA A 92 -6.55 -4.43 9.65
N PRO A 93 -6.65 -4.49 10.99
CA PRO A 93 -7.45 -5.51 11.65
C PRO A 93 -8.95 -5.25 11.47
N ASP A 94 -9.72 -6.28 11.11
CA ASP A 94 -11.16 -6.18 10.81
C ASP A 94 -12.00 -5.75 12.03
N ASP A 95 -11.50 -5.98 13.24
CA ASP A 95 -12.14 -5.54 14.48
C ASP A 95 -11.89 -4.06 14.81
N LYS A 96 -10.89 -3.43 14.19
CA LYS A 96 -10.48 -2.05 14.49
C LYS A 96 -10.70 -1.07 13.34
N ALA A 97 -10.78 -1.56 12.11
CA ALA A 97 -10.88 -0.70 10.94
C ALA A 97 -11.76 -1.30 9.84
N ASP A 98 -12.31 -0.40 9.01
CA ASP A 98 -13.00 -0.71 7.76
C ASP A 98 -12.12 -0.29 6.59
N SER A 99 -11.75 -1.23 5.72
CA SER A 99 -10.95 -0.95 4.54
C SER A 99 -11.82 -0.54 3.35
N THR A 100 -11.31 0.39 2.55
CA THR A 100 -11.88 0.81 1.26
C THR A 100 -11.59 -0.19 0.14
N ALA A 101 -11.95 0.14 -1.10
CA ALA A 101 -11.42 -0.50 -2.29
C ALA A 101 -9.89 -0.37 -2.35
N ASP A 102 -9.24 -1.30 -3.06
CA ASP A 102 -7.79 -1.29 -3.24
C ASP A 102 -7.36 -0.10 -4.12
N ILE A 103 -6.26 0.57 -3.76
CA ILE A 103 -5.74 1.76 -4.44
C ILE A 103 -4.64 1.36 -5.42
N TRP A 104 -3.66 0.60 -4.95
CA TRP A 104 -2.59 0.04 -5.78
C TRP A 104 -2.15 -1.33 -5.27
N ASN A 105 -1.43 -2.03 -6.12
CA ASN A 105 -0.88 -3.34 -5.86
C ASN A 105 0.64 -3.30 -5.91
N ILE A 106 1.30 -4.07 -5.04
CA ILE A 106 2.75 -4.26 -5.00
C ILE A 106 3.03 -5.74 -5.26
N SER A 107 3.75 -6.03 -6.32
CA SER A 107 4.14 -7.39 -6.68
C SER A 107 5.19 -7.93 -5.70
N LEU A 108 5.05 -9.19 -5.30
CA LEU A 108 6.10 -9.95 -4.63
C LEU A 108 6.81 -10.80 -5.67
N VAL A 109 8.13 -10.62 -5.76
CA VAL A 109 8.97 -11.23 -6.79
C VAL A 109 10.10 -12.05 -6.16
N TYR A 110 10.64 -12.99 -6.94
CA TYR A 110 11.88 -13.67 -6.60
C TYR A 110 13.05 -13.08 -7.39
N VAL A 111 14.20 -12.97 -6.75
CA VAL A 111 15.47 -12.61 -7.36
C VAL A 111 16.42 -13.81 -7.26
N ALA A 112 16.82 -14.39 -8.37
CA ALA A 112 17.76 -15.50 -8.42
C ALA A 112 19.20 -15.01 -8.27
N ALA A 113 20.03 -15.77 -7.54
CA ALA A 113 21.45 -15.52 -7.42
C ALA A 113 22.16 -15.69 -8.77
N PRO A 114 23.31 -15.04 -8.99
CA PRO A 114 24.12 -15.24 -10.20
C PRO A 114 24.39 -16.73 -10.47
N GLY A 115 24.15 -17.15 -11.73
CA GLY A 115 24.34 -18.53 -12.16
C GLY A 115 23.19 -19.49 -11.77
N LYS A 116 22.19 -19.04 -11.01
CA LYS A 116 20.97 -19.81 -10.74
C LYS A 116 19.89 -19.46 -11.76
N THR A 117 19.22 -20.47 -12.30
CA THR A 117 18.16 -20.29 -13.29
C THR A 117 16.87 -20.95 -12.82
N PHE A 118 15.79 -20.17 -12.85
CA PHE A 118 14.42 -20.61 -12.59
C PHE A 118 13.56 -20.15 -13.77
N ALA A 119 12.91 -21.07 -14.47
CA ALA A 119 12.09 -20.73 -15.64
C ALA A 119 10.80 -19.98 -15.21
N SER A 120 10.32 -20.25 -14.00
CA SER A 120 9.14 -19.62 -13.42
C SER A 120 9.18 -19.65 -11.89
N ILE A 121 8.22 -18.97 -11.25
CA ILE A 121 8.03 -19.01 -9.80
C ILE A 121 7.77 -20.43 -9.28
N ALA A 122 7.17 -21.31 -10.08
CA ALA A 122 6.87 -22.71 -9.70
C ALA A 122 8.15 -23.54 -9.54
N ASP A 123 9.27 -23.11 -10.12
CA ASP A 123 10.55 -23.82 -10.02
C ASP A 123 11.29 -23.53 -8.72
N VAL A 124 10.82 -22.56 -7.92
CA VAL A 124 11.51 -22.12 -6.71
C VAL A 124 11.25 -23.05 -5.52
N ASP A 125 10.04 -23.62 -5.39
CA ASP A 125 9.72 -24.54 -4.29
C ASP A 125 10.17 -25.98 -4.60
N LYS A 126 11.49 -26.20 -4.57
CA LYS A 126 12.09 -27.54 -4.79
C LYS A 126 13.05 -27.90 -3.66
N PRO A 127 13.22 -29.21 -3.36
CA PRO A 127 14.23 -29.67 -2.41
C PRO A 127 15.63 -29.15 -2.76
N GLY A 128 16.36 -28.66 -1.76
CA GLY A 128 17.69 -28.11 -1.89
C GLY A 128 17.76 -26.66 -2.35
N VAL A 129 16.63 -26.02 -2.68
CA VAL A 129 16.57 -24.55 -2.91
C VAL A 129 16.44 -23.84 -1.58
N ARG A 130 17.25 -22.81 -1.39
CA ARG A 130 17.19 -21.91 -0.24
C ARG A 130 16.60 -20.57 -0.66
N ILE A 131 15.46 -20.21 -0.07
CA ILE A 131 14.74 -18.97 -0.33
C ILE A 131 15.04 -17.98 0.80
N GLY A 132 15.77 -16.91 0.48
CA GLY A 132 15.94 -15.77 1.38
C GLY A 132 14.67 -14.94 1.45
N THR A 133 14.36 -14.40 2.63
CA THR A 133 13.27 -13.44 2.80
C THR A 133 13.49 -12.54 4.02
N ILE A 134 12.71 -11.46 4.14
CA ILE A 134 12.76 -10.51 5.26
C ILE A 134 11.86 -11.00 6.38
N GLN A 135 12.42 -11.23 7.55
CA GLN A 135 11.69 -11.72 8.72
C GLN A 135 10.48 -10.84 9.05
N GLY A 136 9.29 -11.45 9.16
CA GLY A 136 8.04 -10.79 9.51
C GLY A 136 7.42 -9.93 8.41
N ALA A 137 8.06 -9.79 7.23
CA ALA A 137 7.50 -9.10 6.08
C ALA A 137 6.29 -9.84 5.48
N PRO A 138 5.46 -9.19 4.65
CA PRO A 138 4.39 -9.87 3.93
C PRO A 138 4.88 -11.07 3.11
N SER A 139 6.05 -10.97 2.46
CA SER A 139 6.68 -12.08 1.74
C SER A 139 6.96 -13.27 2.66
N ASP A 140 7.56 -13.06 3.84
CA ASP A 140 7.85 -14.13 4.80
C ASP A 140 6.59 -14.87 5.23
N ARG A 141 5.52 -14.15 5.57
CA ARG A 141 4.25 -14.77 5.98
C ARG A 141 3.63 -15.63 4.88
N ILE A 142 3.68 -15.16 3.64
CA ILE A 142 3.17 -15.88 2.47
C ILE A 142 4.04 -17.11 2.21
N LEU A 143 5.36 -16.94 2.15
CA LEU A 143 6.30 -18.03 1.89
C LEU A 143 6.22 -19.11 2.98
N THR A 144 6.12 -18.72 4.26
CA THR A 144 5.95 -19.68 5.37
C THR A 144 4.71 -20.55 5.21
N ARG A 145 3.64 -20.02 4.61
CA ARG A 145 2.40 -20.78 4.38
C ARG A 145 2.46 -21.62 3.10
N GLU A 146 3.04 -21.08 2.03
CA GLU A 146 2.95 -21.64 0.68
C GLU A 146 4.08 -22.64 0.36
N ILE A 147 5.32 -22.37 0.82
CA ILE A 147 6.50 -23.19 0.52
C ILE A 147 6.40 -24.54 1.26
N LYS A 148 6.66 -25.62 0.52
CA LYS A 148 6.55 -27.00 1.03
C LYS A 148 7.88 -27.75 1.00
N SER A 149 8.75 -27.46 0.05
CA SER A 149 9.94 -28.27 -0.26
C SER A 149 11.26 -27.49 -0.09
N ALA A 150 11.25 -26.19 -0.42
CA ALA A 150 12.42 -25.35 -0.28
C ALA A 150 12.65 -24.91 1.18
N GLU A 151 13.89 -24.55 1.49
CA GLU A 151 14.27 -24.01 2.80
C GLU A 151 14.10 -22.49 2.85
N LEU A 152 13.49 -21.96 3.93
CA LEU A 152 13.36 -20.52 4.15
C LEU A 152 14.48 -20.00 5.04
N VAL A 153 15.27 -19.05 4.53
CA VAL A 153 16.35 -18.38 5.26
C VAL A 153 15.98 -16.92 5.47
N ARG A 154 15.89 -16.47 6.72
CA ARG A 154 15.39 -15.14 7.08
C ARG A 154 16.50 -14.18 7.42
N ILE A 155 16.38 -12.92 6.96
CA ILE A 155 17.21 -11.82 7.42
C ILE A 155 16.35 -10.76 8.11
N PRO A 156 16.90 -10.03 9.11
CA PRO A 156 16.17 -8.94 9.74
C PRO A 156 15.95 -7.79 8.76
N LEU A 157 14.88 -7.03 8.97
CA LEU A 157 14.65 -5.77 8.25
C LEU A 157 15.73 -4.75 8.62
N SER A 158 16.36 -4.14 7.63
CA SER A 158 17.36 -3.10 7.81
C SER A 158 17.08 -1.90 6.89
N PRO A 159 17.70 -0.73 7.16
CA PRO A 159 17.65 0.41 6.23
C PRO A 159 18.30 0.12 4.87
N HIS A 160 19.14 -0.90 4.77
CA HIS A 160 19.89 -1.31 3.57
C HIS A 160 19.40 -2.64 3.00
N ILE A 161 18.16 -3.00 3.22
CA ILE A 161 17.61 -4.34 2.98
C ILE A 161 17.83 -4.87 1.55
N ALA A 162 17.82 -4.01 0.53
CA ALA A 162 18.09 -4.42 -0.84
C ALA A 162 19.59 -4.85 -1.03
N ALA A 163 20.51 -4.14 -0.38
CA ALA A 163 21.93 -4.52 -0.38
C ALA A 163 22.17 -5.79 0.44
N ASP A 164 21.49 -5.96 1.57
CA ASP A 164 21.57 -7.17 2.40
C ASP A 164 21.03 -8.39 1.65
N ALA A 165 19.95 -8.24 0.90
CA ALA A 165 19.41 -9.27 0.02
C ALA A 165 20.39 -9.65 -1.09
N ALA A 166 21.00 -8.65 -1.76
CA ALA A 166 22.05 -8.87 -2.77
C ALA A 166 23.26 -9.60 -2.18
N GLU A 167 23.70 -9.21 -0.98
CA GLU A 167 24.81 -9.85 -0.27
C GLU A 167 24.50 -11.31 0.12
N MET A 168 23.28 -11.57 0.54
CA MET A 168 22.83 -12.92 0.85
C MET A 168 22.89 -13.84 -0.38
N LEU A 169 22.47 -13.34 -1.54
CA LEU A 169 22.55 -14.04 -2.82
C LEU A 169 24.00 -14.21 -3.27
N ARG A 170 24.82 -13.15 -3.17
CA ARG A 170 26.24 -13.15 -3.57
C ARG A 170 27.06 -14.16 -2.79
N THR A 171 26.80 -14.30 -1.50
CA THR A 171 27.51 -15.23 -0.60
C THR A 171 26.98 -16.65 -0.68
N GLY A 172 25.96 -16.90 -1.48
CA GLY A 172 25.35 -18.22 -1.60
C GLY A 172 24.61 -18.69 -0.35
N LYS A 173 24.22 -17.77 0.55
CA LYS A 173 23.34 -18.09 1.71
C LYS A 173 21.93 -18.40 1.29
N ALA A 174 21.48 -17.87 0.15
CA ALA A 174 20.25 -18.20 -0.52
C ALA A 174 20.48 -18.36 -2.03
N ASP A 175 19.68 -19.19 -2.68
CA ASP A 175 19.70 -19.41 -4.12
C ASP A 175 18.76 -18.42 -4.82
N VAL A 176 17.74 -17.97 -4.10
CA VAL A 176 16.76 -16.99 -4.56
C VAL A 176 16.27 -16.16 -3.36
N PHE A 177 15.88 -14.89 -3.58
CA PHE A 177 15.36 -14.01 -2.54
C PHE A 177 13.94 -13.56 -2.88
N GLY A 178 12.98 -13.82 -1.98
CA GLY A 178 11.57 -13.44 -2.13
C GLY A 178 11.21 -12.20 -1.33
N ALA A 179 10.83 -11.12 -2.02
CA ALA A 179 10.45 -9.84 -1.39
C ALA A 179 9.45 -9.06 -2.25
N ASP A 180 8.99 -7.92 -1.72
CA ASP A 180 8.26 -6.95 -2.52
C ASP A 180 9.18 -6.35 -3.61
N SER A 181 8.54 -5.81 -4.65
CA SER A 181 9.23 -5.27 -5.81
C SER A 181 10.15 -4.09 -5.49
N GLY A 182 9.85 -3.33 -4.42
CA GLY A 182 10.69 -2.22 -3.94
C GLY A 182 12.02 -2.67 -3.34
N VAL A 183 12.13 -3.93 -2.95
CA VAL A 183 13.39 -4.57 -2.51
C VAL A 183 13.97 -5.44 -3.62
N GLY A 184 13.15 -6.25 -4.29
CA GLY A 184 13.62 -7.23 -5.27
C GLY A 184 14.32 -6.61 -6.47
N TYR A 185 13.74 -5.60 -7.11
CA TYR A 185 14.38 -4.96 -8.26
C TYR A 185 15.69 -4.23 -7.91
N PRO A 186 15.77 -3.42 -6.84
CA PRO A 186 17.04 -2.84 -6.40
C PRO A 186 18.10 -3.89 -6.03
N ALA A 187 17.73 -5.00 -5.38
CA ALA A 187 18.66 -6.09 -5.06
C ALA A 187 19.22 -6.73 -6.33
N ALA A 188 18.38 -6.99 -7.34
CA ALA A 188 18.82 -7.51 -8.63
C ALA A 188 19.76 -6.53 -9.37
N GLN A 189 19.51 -5.23 -9.29
CA GLN A 189 20.38 -4.20 -9.89
C GLN A 189 21.73 -4.09 -9.17
N ALA A 190 21.75 -4.26 -7.85
CA ALA A 190 22.95 -4.18 -7.04
C ALA A 190 23.89 -5.40 -7.22
N LEU A 191 23.40 -6.51 -7.77
CA LEU A 191 24.16 -7.76 -7.92
C LEU A 191 24.27 -8.16 -9.39
N PRO A 192 25.43 -7.91 -10.07
CA PRO A 192 25.64 -8.32 -11.44
C PRO A 192 25.41 -9.83 -11.64
N GLY A 193 24.59 -10.18 -12.63
CA GLY A 193 24.23 -11.56 -12.95
C GLY A 193 23.03 -12.09 -12.14
N ALA A 194 22.50 -11.36 -11.17
CA ALA A 194 21.23 -11.67 -10.54
C ALA A 194 20.06 -11.36 -11.49
N VAL A 195 19.02 -12.19 -11.48
CA VAL A 195 17.87 -12.07 -12.39
C VAL A 195 16.57 -12.17 -11.60
N VAL A 196 15.63 -11.28 -11.92
CA VAL A 196 14.25 -11.43 -11.40
C VAL A 196 13.60 -12.61 -12.12
N VAL A 197 13.15 -13.59 -11.33
CA VAL A 197 12.47 -14.80 -11.86
C VAL A 197 11.15 -14.38 -12.51
N PRO A 198 10.83 -14.89 -13.71
CA PRO A 198 9.58 -14.58 -14.37
C PRO A 198 8.35 -14.95 -13.51
N GLY A 199 7.43 -14.00 -13.37
CA GLY A 199 6.20 -14.15 -12.61
C GLY A 199 6.17 -13.36 -11.29
N VAL A 200 5.02 -13.40 -10.66
CA VAL A 200 4.71 -12.75 -9.37
C VAL A 200 4.16 -13.83 -8.45
N PHE A 201 4.83 -14.10 -7.33
CA PHE A 201 4.37 -15.18 -6.44
C PHE A 201 3.22 -14.75 -5.52
N ALA A 202 3.06 -13.45 -5.28
CA ALA A 202 1.92 -12.88 -4.56
C ALA A 202 1.82 -11.37 -4.80
N THR A 203 0.74 -10.77 -4.28
CA THR A 203 0.48 -9.34 -4.39
C THR A 203 0.08 -8.78 -3.04
N VAL A 204 0.73 -7.70 -2.63
CA VAL A 204 0.31 -6.88 -1.50
C VAL A 204 -0.67 -5.83 -2.01
N ARG A 205 -1.92 -5.89 -1.56
CA ARG A 205 -2.96 -4.92 -1.86
C ARG A 205 -2.89 -3.77 -0.87
N VAL A 206 -2.90 -2.54 -1.36
CA VAL A 206 -2.88 -1.32 -0.54
C VAL A 206 -4.24 -0.63 -0.64
N ALA A 207 -4.80 -0.28 0.50
CA ALA A 207 -6.10 0.36 0.64
C ALA A 207 -6.02 1.51 1.65
N ALA A 208 -7.06 2.34 1.69
CA ALA A 208 -7.29 3.19 2.84
C ALA A 208 -8.12 2.45 3.88
N ALA A 209 -7.93 2.80 5.14
CA ALA A 209 -8.67 2.26 6.27
C ALA A 209 -9.23 3.40 7.12
N LEU A 210 -10.47 3.23 7.57
CA LEU A 210 -11.16 4.10 8.52
C LEU A 210 -11.25 3.40 9.88
N PRO A 211 -11.12 4.09 11.00
CA PRO A 211 -11.46 3.52 12.30
C PRO A 211 -12.91 2.99 12.31
N LYS A 212 -13.15 1.89 13.02
CA LYS A 212 -14.51 1.37 13.21
C LYS A 212 -15.45 2.42 13.77
N GLY A 213 -16.74 2.31 13.39
CA GLY A 213 -17.80 3.19 13.87
C GLY A 213 -17.97 4.49 13.08
N ARG A 214 -17.23 4.66 11.97
CA ARG A 214 -17.49 5.75 11.03
C ARG A 214 -18.73 5.45 10.18
N SER A 215 -19.38 6.51 9.68
CA SER A 215 -20.61 6.37 8.89
C SER A 215 -20.39 5.63 7.56
N ALA A 216 -21.43 4.97 7.07
CA ALA A 216 -21.41 4.31 5.76
C ALA A 216 -21.24 5.34 4.63
N GLU A 217 -21.78 6.54 4.81
CA GLU A 217 -21.66 7.66 3.87
C GLU A 217 -20.21 8.12 3.74
N LEU A 218 -19.49 8.24 4.87
CA LEU A 218 -18.07 8.62 4.85
C LEU A 218 -17.24 7.57 4.13
N ARG A 219 -17.48 6.28 4.40
CA ARG A 219 -16.80 5.19 3.72
C ARG A 219 -17.05 5.23 2.21
N ALA A 220 -18.32 5.37 1.79
CA ALA A 220 -18.69 5.46 0.37
C ALA A 220 -18.03 6.69 -0.30
N LYS A 221 -17.94 7.82 0.40
CA LYS A 221 -17.28 9.02 -0.10
C LYS A 221 -15.77 8.79 -0.27
N LEU A 222 -15.13 8.11 0.67
CA LEU A 222 -13.71 7.78 0.56
C LEU A 222 -13.44 6.81 -0.60
N ASP A 223 -14.30 5.80 -0.80
CA ASP A 223 -14.23 4.90 -1.96
C ASP A 223 -14.38 5.68 -3.29
N GLU A 224 -15.34 6.62 -3.38
CA GLU A 224 -15.52 7.50 -4.54
C GLU A 224 -14.25 8.32 -4.84
N LEU A 225 -13.63 8.91 -3.81
CA LEU A 225 -12.42 9.72 -3.95
C LEU A 225 -11.21 8.88 -4.38
N ILE A 226 -11.09 7.66 -3.86
CA ILE A 226 -10.07 6.70 -4.29
C ILE A 226 -10.25 6.33 -5.75
N GLU A 227 -11.45 5.98 -6.17
CA GLU A 227 -11.73 5.69 -7.58
C GLU A 227 -11.49 6.92 -8.48
N LYS A 228 -11.76 8.12 -7.99
CA LYS A 228 -11.44 9.38 -8.70
C LYS A 228 -9.92 9.55 -8.83
N ALA A 229 -9.14 9.33 -7.75
CA ALA A 229 -7.67 9.40 -7.78
C ALA A 229 -7.07 8.41 -8.78
N LYS A 230 -7.61 7.20 -8.87
CA LYS A 230 -7.22 6.19 -9.87
C LYS A 230 -7.51 6.68 -11.29
N ARG A 231 -8.76 7.12 -11.57
CA ARG A 231 -9.20 7.57 -12.91
C ARG A 231 -8.47 8.83 -13.39
N THR A 232 -8.17 9.77 -12.51
CA THR A 232 -7.47 11.02 -12.86
C THR A 232 -5.96 10.86 -12.95
N GLY A 233 -5.44 9.64 -12.72
CA GLY A 233 -4.03 9.31 -12.85
C GLY A 233 -3.16 9.76 -11.68
N VAL A 234 -3.74 10.19 -10.56
CA VAL A 234 -2.96 10.58 -9.35
C VAL A 234 -2.10 9.42 -8.86
N VAL A 235 -2.68 8.22 -8.78
CA VAL A 235 -1.97 7.01 -8.35
C VAL A 235 -0.87 6.64 -9.34
N GLN A 236 -1.19 6.61 -10.65
CA GLN A 236 -0.21 6.28 -11.68
C GLN A 236 0.96 7.28 -11.72
N LYS A 237 0.69 8.58 -11.66
CA LYS A 237 1.72 9.61 -11.61
C LYS A 237 2.64 9.46 -10.41
N ALA A 238 2.10 9.06 -9.25
CA ALA A 238 2.91 8.81 -8.05
C ALA A 238 3.82 7.58 -8.21
N ILE A 239 3.32 6.51 -8.84
CA ILE A 239 4.10 5.32 -9.18
C ILE A 239 5.24 5.68 -10.12
N ASP A 240 4.96 6.42 -11.21
CA ASP A 240 5.92 6.83 -12.23
C ASP A 240 6.98 7.77 -11.65
N ALA A 241 6.56 8.76 -10.85
CA ALA A 241 7.48 9.74 -10.23
C ALA A 241 8.50 9.09 -9.29
N ASN A 242 8.16 7.96 -8.70
CA ASN A 242 9.05 7.18 -7.84
C ASN A 242 9.74 6.02 -8.58
N ALA A 243 9.56 5.89 -9.90
CA ALA A 243 10.12 4.82 -10.75
C ALA A 243 9.85 3.40 -10.19
N LEU A 244 8.66 3.16 -9.64
CA LEU A 244 8.31 1.93 -8.91
C LEU A 244 7.99 0.79 -9.89
N ARG A 245 8.93 -0.13 -10.07
CA ARG A 245 8.73 -1.35 -10.84
C ARG A 245 7.93 -2.37 -10.04
N GLY A 246 7.03 -3.12 -10.72
CA GLY A 246 6.19 -4.12 -10.06
C GLY A 246 5.11 -3.53 -9.14
N VAL A 247 4.83 -2.24 -9.28
CA VAL A 247 3.69 -1.56 -8.63
C VAL A 247 2.71 -1.16 -9.72
N SER A 248 1.42 -1.34 -9.47
CA SER A 248 0.36 -1.02 -10.43
C SER A 248 -0.87 -0.45 -9.74
N VAL A 249 -1.60 0.41 -10.43
CA VAL A 249 -2.93 0.86 -9.98
C VAL A 249 -3.84 -0.36 -9.84
N ALA A 250 -4.59 -0.47 -8.73
CA ALA A 250 -5.52 -1.58 -8.54
C ALA A 250 -6.69 -1.47 -9.55
N SER A 251 -7.04 -2.59 -10.17
CA SER A 251 -8.30 -2.72 -10.94
C SER A 251 -9.51 -2.58 -10.00
N LYS A 252 -10.67 -2.29 -10.60
CA LYS A 252 -11.95 -2.35 -9.85
C LYS A 252 -12.24 -3.77 -9.40
#